data_487df4ba54862a385b57e074bea1cc1e
#
_entry.id   487df4ba54862a385b57e074bea1cc1e
#
_cell.length_a   1.000
_cell.length_b   1.000
_cell.length_c   1.000
_cell.angle_alpha   90.00
_cell.angle_beta   90.00
_cell.angle_gamma   90.00
#
_symmetry.space_group_name_H-M   'P 1'
#
loop_
_entity.id
_entity.type
_entity.pdbx_description
1 polymer ?
#
loop_
_entity_poly.entity_id
_entity_poly.type
_entity_poly.pdbx_seq_one_letter_code
_entity_poly.pdbx_strand_id
1 'polypeptide(L)'
;MVKYDSQKIDYQLHIDSGYYNTLDIEGFSRMMKDPSYCYKFYWLEAIVQLISEDKKEASYDEIINEMISNAWYSVLEFHVHLSGIWGDGEIKDSLEKAVLKLHKLSDLPSNASKVEIKNKIAEFDKELHGEKMTLTQNVPYKALSGFANRYSERIDLNSSAGRMMAYYNRINGLENPLPYTFGDQKGLERKIIFHESWIQMIQDNMVAILGWIQYEKVRWLQNNNPEVPGLVYKLAPLDDKMRKLSYVRKLWEGVLDVTSIVDVFKEEPIRRDAYDVDHFIPWSFVMNDELWNLMPMDSSLNSSKSNRLPHWDKFFMRFAQNQYVMYELVHEKAGIRKLYESCYRDNLHSIWASQELYRKGNSKEEFYGILEKNMRPIYDSARRQGYEVWML
;
A
#
# COMPACT_ATOMS: atom_id res chain seq x y z
N MET A 1 -42.96 -9.04 -2.04
CA MET A 1 -41.82 -8.41 -1.36
C MET A 1 -40.84 -9.52 -1.03
N VAL A 2 -39.91 -9.80 -1.92
CA VAL A 2 -38.91 -10.86 -1.75
C VAL A 2 -37.91 -10.33 -0.70
N LYS A 3 -37.86 -10.93 0.48
CA LYS A 3 -36.77 -10.67 1.42
C LYS A 3 -35.47 -11.15 0.75
N TYR A 4 -34.64 -10.22 0.33
CA TYR A 4 -33.25 -10.51 0.07
C TYR A 4 -32.63 -10.86 1.43
N ASP A 5 -32.49 -12.16 1.66
CA ASP A 5 -31.60 -12.66 2.69
C ASP A 5 -30.20 -12.17 2.28
N SER A 6 -29.60 -11.29 3.08
CA SER A 6 -28.22 -10.85 2.90
C SER A 6 -27.34 -12.03 3.26
N GLN A 7 -27.26 -13.03 2.38
CA GLN A 7 -26.14 -13.96 2.38
C GLN A 7 -24.90 -13.08 2.29
N LYS A 8 -24.13 -13.04 3.38
CA LYS A 8 -22.77 -12.53 3.32
C LYS A 8 -22.14 -13.21 2.12
N ILE A 9 -21.86 -12.45 1.08
CA ILE A 9 -21.01 -12.92 -0.02
C ILE A 9 -19.67 -13.18 0.66
N ASP A 10 -19.46 -14.43 1.05
CA ASP A 10 -18.18 -14.87 1.55
C ASP A 10 -17.32 -14.98 0.30
N TYR A 11 -16.39 -14.06 0.11
CA TYR A 11 -15.43 -14.09 -0.99
C TYR A 11 -14.47 -15.25 -0.73
N GLN A 12 -14.98 -16.45 -0.93
CA GLN A 12 -14.21 -17.68 -0.78
C GLN A 12 -13.30 -17.85 -1.99
N LEU A 13 -12.13 -18.39 -1.75
CA LEU A 13 -11.24 -18.81 -2.81
C LEU A 13 -11.91 -19.90 -3.65
N HIS A 14 -12.14 -19.62 -4.92
CA HIS A 14 -12.66 -20.57 -5.88
C HIS A 14 -11.50 -21.26 -6.60
N ILE A 15 -11.36 -22.54 -6.35
CA ILE A 15 -10.37 -23.44 -6.96
C ILE A 15 -11.14 -24.44 -7.87
N ASP A 16 -10.47 -24.98 -8.89
CA ASP A 16 -11.01 -26.05 -9.71
C ASP A 16 -11.57 -27.20 -8.84
N SER A 17 -12.80 -27.60 -9.13
CA SER A 17 -13.57 -28.57 -8.34
C SER A 17 -12.88 -29.93 -8.16
N GLY A 18 -12.01 -30.31 -9.09
CA GLY A 18 -11.23 -31.55 -9.01
C GLY A 18 -10.34 -31.65 -7.76
N TYR A 19 -9.85 -30.54 -7.27
CA TYR A 19 -8.95 -30.50 -6.12
C TYR A 19 -9.64 -30.69 -4.75
N TYR A 20 -10.93 -30.40 -4.63
CA TYR A 20 -11.67 -30.54 -3.36
C TYR A 20 -11.77 -31.99 -2.87
N ASN A 21 -11.61 -32.98 -3.75
CA ASN A 21 -11.64 -34.38 -3.39
C ASN A 21 -10.29 -34.92 -2.86
N THR A 22 -9.18 -34.20 -3.13
CA THR A 22 -7.83 -34.68 -2.85
C THR A 22 -7.06 -33.76 -1.89
N LEU A 23 -7.49 -32.50 -1.76
CA LEU A 23 -6.86 -31.49 -0.92
C LEU A 23 -7.89 -30.81 -0.01
N ASP A 24 -7.46 -30.39 1.19
CA ASP A 24 -8.29 -29.57 2.09
C ASP A 24 -8.28 -28.10 1.67
N ILE A 25 -9.02 -27.79 0.61
CA ILE A 25 -9.14 -26.41 0.09
C ILE A 25 -9.81 -25.48 1.12
N GLU A 26 -10.72 -26.00 1.95
CA GLU A 26 -11.30 -25.20 3.05
C GLU A 26 -10.26 -24.84 4.10
N GLY A 27 -9.39 -25.78 4.49
CA GLY A 27 -8.25 -25.51 5.38
C GLY A 27 -7.33 -24.44 4.80
N PHE A 28 -7.05 -24.51 3.51
CA PHE A 28 -6.26 -23.52 2.80
C PHE A 28 -6.93 -22.12 2.83
N SER A 29 -8.21 -22.03 2.51
CA SER A 29 -8.98 -20.77 2.61
C SER A 29 -8.96 -20.21 4.04
N ARG A 30 -9.06 -21.07 5.07
CA ARG A 30 -9.00 -20.63 6.47
C ARG A 30 -7.64 -20.14 6.92
N MET A 31 -6.55 -20.38 6.18
CA MET A 31 -5.23 -19.84 6.52
C MET A 31 -5.22 -18.32 6.66
N MET A 32 -6.07 -17.61 5.91
CA MET A 32 -6.17 -16.14 5.95
C MET A 32 -7.16 -15.58 6.97
N LYS A 33 -7.88 -16.45 7.71
CA LYS A 33 -8.82 -16.00 8.75
C LYS A 33 -8.05 -15.53 10.00
N ASP A 34 -8.51 -14.41 10.57
CA ASP A 34 -8.05 -13.83 11.83
C ASP A 34 -6.52 -13.74 11.99
N PRO A 35 -5.81 -13.12 11.04
CA PRO A 35 -4.38 -12.93 11.18
C PRO A 35 -4.07 -11.89 12.26
N SER A 36 -3.18 -12.23 13.19
CA SER A 36 -2.69 -11.25 14.20
C SER A 36 -1.79 -10.18 13.58
N TYR A 37 -1.14 -10.51 12.45
CA TYR A 37 -0.24 -9.66 11.66
C TYR A 37 -0.38 -9.99 10.18
N CYS A 38 0.07 -9.09 9.31
CA CYS A 38 0.03 -9.28 7.86
C CYS A 38 0.96 -10.39 7.32
N TYR A 39 1.82 -10.97 8.15
CA TYR A 39 2.87 -11.92 7.73
C TYR A 39 2.34 -13.13 6.95
N LYS A 40 1.14 -13.64 7.28
CA LYS A 40 0.55 -14.78 6.57
C LYS A 40 0.33 -14.49 5.09
N PHE A 41 -0.06 -13.26 4.76
CA PHE A 41 -0.29 -12.85 3.37
C PHE A 41 1.02 -12.81 2.59
N TYR A 42 2.06 -12.17 3.15
CA TYR A 42 3.38 -12.10 2.52
C TYR A 42 4.05 -13.48 2.44
N TRP A 43 3.89 -14.32 3.47
CA TRP A 43 4.40 -15.67 3.48
C TRP A 43 3.79 -16.54 2.39
N LEU A 44 2.45 -16.55 2.26
CA LEU A 44 1.79 -17.34 1.25
C LEU A 44 2.05 -16.80 -0.17
N GLU A 45 2.06 -15.48 -0.34
CA GLU A 45 2.45 -14.84 -1.60
C GLU A 45 3.86 -15.23 -2.04
N ALA A 46 4.83 -15.23 -1.12
CA ALA A 46 6.21 -15.67 -1.38
C ALA A 46 6.27 -17.16 -1.79
N ILE A 47 5.53 -18.03 -1.11
CA ILE A 47 5.43 -19.45 -1.46
C ILE A 47 4.86 -19.63 -2.88
N VAL A 48 3.77 -18.95 -3.23
CA VAL A 48 3.16 -19.03 -4.55
C VAL A 48 4.14 -18.57 -5.63
N GLN A 49 4.91 -17.51 -5.38
CA GLN A 49 5.93 -17.02 -6.31
C GLN A 49 7.07 -18.03 -6.48
N LEU A 50 7.58 -18.62 -5.40
CA LEU A 50 8.64 -19.62 -5.47
C LEU A 50 8.17 -20.91 -6.19
N ILE A 51 6.93 -21.32 -6.00
CA ILE A 51 6.31 -22.42 -6.75
C ILE A 51 6.18 -22.06 -8.24
N SER A 52 5.91 -20.80 -8.59
CA SER A 52 5.90 -20.35 -9.99
C SER A 52 7.26 -20.38 -10.67
N GLU A 53 8.33 -20.40 -9.87
CA GLU A 53 9.71 -20.57 -10.30
C GLU A 53 10.14 -22.06 -10.31
N ASP A 54 9.17 -22.99 -10.28
CA ASP A 54 9.35 -24.45 -10.26
C ASP A 54 10.10 -25.00 -9.02
N LYS A 55 10.14 -24.23 -7.93
CA LYS A 55 10.75 -24.72 -6.68
C LYS A 55 9.85 -25.75 -5.98
N LYS A 56 10.45 -26.85 -5.55
CA LYS A 56 9.79 -27.91 -4.75
C LYS A 56 10.05 -27.78 -3.25
N GLU A 57 11.02 -26.98 -2.87
CA GLU A 57 11.37 -26.64 -1.51
C GLU A 57 11.96 -25.23 -1.45
N ALA A 58 11.90 -24.60 -0.29
CA ALA A 58 12.56 -23.31 -0.05
C ALA A 58 13.00 -23.21 1.41
N SER A 59 14.10 -22.52 1.67
CA SER A 59 14.52 -22.18 3.03
C SER A 59 13.65 -21.04 3.60
N TYR A 60 13.61 -20.92 4.93
CA TYR A 60 13.00 -19.77 5.55
C TYR A 60 13.63 -18.46 5.07
N ASP A 61 14.93 -18.47 4.86
CA ASP A 61 15.65 -17.33 4.33
C ASP A 61 15.15 -16.90 2.97
N GLU A 62 15.03 -17.84 2.02
CA GLU A 62 14.50 -17.54 0.68
C GLU A 62 13.10 -16.97 0.73
N ILE A 63 12.20 -17.54 1.56
CA ILE A 63 10.83 -17.06 1.66
C ILE A 63 10.77 -15.66 2.31
N ILE A 64 11.55 -15.43 3.36
CA ILE A 64 11.60 -14.13 4.03
C ILE A 64 12.21 -13.06 3.11
N ASN A 65 13.19 -13.40 2.29
CA ASN A 65 13.75 -12.50 1.28
C ASN A 65 12.70 -12.10 0.22
N GLU A 66 11.82 -13.04 -0.18
CA GLU A 66 10.65 -12.72 -1.00
C GLU A 66 9.67 -11.80 -0.27
N MET A 67 9.37 -12.07 1.00
CA MET A 67 8.49 -11.22 1.80
C MET A 67 9.00 -9.78 1.89
N ILE A 68 10.29 -9.58 2.15
CA ILE A 68 10.94 -8.26 2.20
C ILE A 68 10.80 -7.57 0.85
N SER A 69 11.08 -8.28 -0.25
CA SER A 69 10.99 -7.74 -1.61
C SER A 69 9.53 -7.34 -1.97
N ASN A 70 8.54 -8.15 -1.56
CA ASN A 70 7.13 -7.89 -1.82
C ASN A 70 6.57 -6.71 -0.99
N ALA A 71 7.14 -6.44 0.19
CA ALA A 71 6.75 -5.33 1.05
C ALA A 71 7.47 -4.01 0.71
N TRP A 72 8.56 -4.06 -0.04
CA TRP A 72 9.47 -2.95 -0.29
C TRP A 72 8.76 -1.69 -0.78
N TYR A 73 8.06 -1.79 -1.89
CA TYR A 73 7.44 -0.66 -2.55
C TYR A 73 6.35 0.00 -1.69
N SER A 74 5.47 -0.79 -1.11
CA SER A 74 4.36 -0.28 -0.29
C SER A 74 4.83 0.41 0.99
N VAL A 75 5.88 -0.12 1.62
CA VAL A 75 6.43 0.46 2.84
C VAL A 75 7.19 1.76 2.54
N LEU A 76 8.01 1.80 1.49
CA LEU A 76 8.89 2.94 1.24
C LEU A 76 8.22 4.07 0.45
N GLU A 77 7.44 3.75 -0.58
CA GLU A 77 6.81 4.76 -1.43
C GLU A 77 5.57 5.36 -0.77
N PHE A 78 4.77 4.52 -0.12
CA PHE A 78 3.47 4.92 0.42
C PHE A 78 3.41 4.92 1.95
N HIS A 79 4.51 4.62 2.62
CA HIS A 79 4.60 4.54 4.08
C HIS A 79 3.48 3.67 4.70
N VAL A 80 3.14 2.55 4.06
CA VAL A 80 2.12 1.62 4.58
C VAL A 80 2.68 0.91 5.79
N HIS A 81 2.03 1.08 6.94
CA HIS A 81 2.39 0.37 8.18
C HIS A 81 1.79 -1.03 8.17
N LEU A 82 2.64 -2.05 8.17
CA LEU A 82 2.24 -3.46 8.03
C LEU A 82 1.45 -3.99 9.23
N SER A 83 1.58 -3.38 10.40
CA SER A 83 0.79 -3.70 11.62
C SER A 83 -0.08 -2.53 12.08
N GLY A 84 -0.24 -1.48 11.25
CA GLY A 84 -0.89 -0.23 11.62
C GLY A 84 0.02 0.66 12.50
N ILE A 85 -0.49 1.86 12.82
CA ILE A 85 0.18 2.84 13.67
C ILE A 85 -0.19 2.58 15.12
N TRP A 86 0.78 2.36 15.99
CA TRP A 86 0.59 2.23 17.41
C TRP A 86 0.64 3.61 18.10
N GLY A 87 -0.03 3.73 19.25
CA GLY A 87 -0.19 5.03 19.94
C GLY A 87 1.10 5.75 20.34
N ASP A 88 2.24 5.05 20.39
CA ASP A 88 3.57 5.58 20.63
C ASP A 88 4.34 5.98 19.35
N GLY A 89 3.75 5.71 18.16
CA GLY A 89 4.39 5.93 16.86
C GLY A 89 5.50 4.93 16.53
N GLU A 90 5.76 3.93 17.37
CA GLU A 90 6.79 2.94 17.12
C GLU A 90 6.34 1.87 16.11
N ILE A 91 7.25 1.55 15.19
CA ILE A 91 7.09 0.43 14.25
C ILE A 91 7.41 -0.85 15.01
N LYS A 92 6.40 -1.72 15.20
CA LYS A 92 6.55 -3.01 15.90
C LYS A 92 6.69 -4.19 14.96
N ASP A 93 6.36 -4.02 13.69
CA ASP A 93 6.38 -5.05 12.67
C ASP A 93 7.80 -5.39 12.22
N SER A 94 8.19 -6.68 12.31
CA SER A 94 9.55 -7.12 11.97
C SER A 94 9.82 -7.12 10.47
N LEU A 95 8.80 -7.32 9.63
CA LEU A 95 8.95 -7.24 8.18
C LEU A 95 9.16 -5.80 7.74
N GLU A 96 8.36 -4.87 8.28
CA GLU A 96 8.53 -3.44 8.05
C GLU A 96 9.89 -2.95 8.53
N LYS A 97 10.34 -3.37 9.72
CA LYS A 97 11.67 -3.06 10.23
C LYS A 97 12.79 -3.57 9.31
N ALA A 98 12.65 -4.77 8.75
CA ALA A 98 13.63 -5.30 7.81
C ALA A 98 13.71 -4.48 6.52
N VAL A 99 12.56 -4.05 5.96
CA VAL A 99 12.50 -3.18 4.78
C VAL A 99 13.18 -1.83 5.05
N LEU A 100 12.80 -1.15 6.13
CA LEU A 100 13.34 0.17 6.48
C LEU A 100 14.83 0.11 6.80
N LYS A 101 15.28 -0.95 7.47
CA LYS A 101 16.69 -1.17 7.77
C LYS A 101 17.51 -1.42 6.50
N LEU A 102 17.02 -2.26 5.58
CA LEU A 102 17.67 -2.50 4.31
C LEU A 102 17.75 -1.22 3.47
N HIS A 103 16.67 -0.44 3.41
CA HIS A 103 16.66 0.85 2.70
C HIS A 103 17.75 1.78 3.24
N LYS A 104 17.82 1.93 4.58
CA LYS A 104 18.86 2.77 5.23
C LYS A 104 20.29 2.32 4.96
N LEU A 105 20.51 1.01 4.78
CA LEU A 105 21.84 0.45 4.52
C LEU A 105 22.24 0.50 3.04
N SER A 106 21.28 0.40 2.13
CA SER A 106 21.53 0.19 0.71
C SER A 106 21.33 1.43 -0.16
N ASP A 107 20.65 2.46 0.35
CA ASP A 107 20.19 3.64 -0.40
C ASP A 107 19.39 3.31 -1.69
N LEU A 108 18.82 2.08 -1.79
CA LEU A 108 18.00 1.70 -2.91
C LEU A 108 16.71 2.54 -2.95
N PRO A 109 16.28 3.01 -4.14
CA PRO A 109 15.03 3.73 -4.26
C PRO A 109 13.81 2.84 -3.97
N SER A 110 12.67 3.46 -3.65
CA SER A 110 11.41 2.73 -3.38
C SER A 110 10.95 1.87 -4.56
N ASN A 111 11.24 2.28 -5.78
CA ASN A 111 10.90 1.58 -7.02
C ASN A 111 12.00 0.65 -7.54
N ALA A 112 12.97 0.29 -6.70
CA ALA A 112 14.01 -0.68 -7.05
C ALA A 112 13.41 -2.00 -7.53
N SER A 113 14.04 -2.64 -8.50
CA SER A 113 13.62 -3.93 -9.00
C SER A 113 13.81 -5.04 -7.94
N LYS A 114 13.00 -6.08 -8.02
CA LYS A 114 13.08 -7.23 -7.10
C LYS A 114 14.47 -7.87 -7.09
N VAL A 115 15.16 -7.86 -8.23
CA VAL A 115 16.52 -8.39 -8.35
C VAL A 115 17.52 -7.55 -7.56
N GLU A 116 17.44 -6.22 -7.68
CA GLU A 116 18.30 -5.29 -6.94
C GLU A 116 18.08 -5.42 -5.44
N ILE A 117 16.80 -5.50 -5.01
CA ILE A 117 16.46 -5.69 -3.60
C ILE A 117 17.05 -6.99 -3.06
N LYS A 118 16.86 -8.12 -3.76
CA LYS A 118 17.41 -9.42 -3.36
C LYS A 118 18.94 -9.41 -3.29
N ASN A 119 19.62 -8.75 -4.22
CA ASN A 119 21.06 -8.59 -4.18
C ASN A 119 21.52 -7.82 -2.93
N LYS A 120 20.78 -6.76 -2.54
CA LYS A 120 21.10 -6.00 -1.34
C LYS A 120 20.75 -6.76 -0.06
N ILE A 121 19.70 -7.58 -0.05
CA ILE A 121 19.41 -8.48 1.08
C ILE A 121 20.59 -9.44 1.30
N ALA A 122 21.17 -10.02 0.23
CA ALA A 122 22.32 -10.91 0.33
C ALA A 122 23.59 -10.18 0.80
N GLU A 123 23.80 -8.93 0.37
CA GLU A 123 24.92 -8.08 0.81
C GLU A 123 24.84 -7.76 2.31
N PHE A 124 23.64 -7.45 2.82
CA PHE A 124 23.41 -7.04 4.21
C PHE A 124 22.72 -8.13 5.05
N ASP A 125 22.93 -9.40 4.71
CA ASP A 125 22.26 -10.53 5.37
C ASP A 125 22.54 -10.59 6.88
N LYS A 126 23.77 -10.28 7.29
CA LYS A 126 24.16 -10.28 8.71
C LYS A 126 23.41 -9.22 9.50
N GLU A 127 23.26 -8.03 8.94
CA GLU A 127 22.56 -6.90 9.55
C GLU A 127 21.06 -7.19 9.68
N LEU A 128 20.47 -7.89 8.72
CA LEU A 128 19.04 -8.24 8.71
C LEU A 128 18.70 -9.49 9.53
N HIS A 129 19.71 -10.22 10.00
CA HIS A 129 19.55 -11.53 10.66
C HIS A 129 18.54 -11.48 11.83
N GLY A 130 18.55 -10.43 12.64
CA GLY A 130 17.66 -10.29 13.81
C GLY A 130 16.16 -10.23 13.43
N GLU A 131 15.83 -9.39 12.45
CA GLU A 131 14.48 -9.23 11.94
C GLU A 131 14.00 -10.51 11.23
N LYS A 132 14.86 -11.11 10.40
CA LYS A 132 14.59 -12.38 9.71
C LYS A 132 14.34 -13.52 10.70
N MET A 133 15.16 -13.66 11.73
CA MET A 133 14.99 -14.68 12.78
C MET A 133 13.69 -14.50 13.55
N THR A 134 13.24 -13.26 13.81
CA THR A 134 11.97 -13.01 14.47
C THR A 134 10.79 -13.54 13.65
N LEU A 135 10.82 -13.37 12.33
CA LEU A 135 9.79 -13.88 11.43
C LEU A 135 9.71 -15.42 11.45
N THR A 136 10.83 -16.14 11.64
CA THR A 136 10.83 -17.61 11.70
C THR A 136 10.11 -18.17 12.93
N GLN A 137 9.94 -17.40 13.99
CA GLN A 137 9.40 -17.91 15.27
C GLN A 137 7.92 -18.30 15.21
N ASN A 138 7.14 -17.61 14.38
CA ASN A 138 5.70 -17.78 14.34
C ASN A 138 5.13 -18.00 12.93
N VAL A 139 5.64 -17.28 11.93
CA VAL A 139 5.01 -17.17 10.61
C VAL A 139 4.83 -18.52 9.93
N PRO A 140 5.86 -19.39 9.83
CA PRO A 140 5.75 -20.67 9.12
C PRO A 140 4.68 -21.59 9.68
N TYR A 141 4.50 -21.57 10.99
CA TYR A 141 3.58 -22.45 11.71
C TYR A 141 2.16 -21.88 11.77
N LYS A 142 2.05 -20.59 12.09
CA LYS A 142 0.74 -19.91 12.16
C LYS A 142 0.10 -19.73 10.79
N ALA A 143 0.88 -19.73 9.71
CA ALA A 143 0.34 -19.75 8.36
C ALA A 143 -0.52 -21.01 8.13
N LEU A 144 -0.16 -22.18 8.70
CA LEU A 144 -0.94 -23.41 8.61
C LEU A 144 -2.14 -23.48 9.56
N SER A 145 -2.49 -22.39 10.25
CA SER A 145 -3.58 -22.41 11.27
C SER A 145 -4.94 -22.85 10.72
N GLY A 146 -5.20 -22.69 9.42
CA GLY A 146 -6.43 -23.18 8.78
C GLY A 146 -6.60 -24.71 8.86
N PHE A 147 -5.52 -25.44 9.08
CA PHE A 147 -5.48 -26.88 9.20
C PHE A 147 -5.41 -27.37 10.67
N ALA A 148 -5.30 -26.47 11.65
CA ALA A 148 -5.02 -26.79 13.04
C ALA A 148 -6.13 -27.58 13.75
N ASN A 149 -7.38 -27.54 13.26
CA ASN A 149 -8.54 -28.19 13.87
C ASN A 149 -9.16 -29.27 12.98
N ARG A 150 -8.39 -29.77 12.04
CA ARG A 150 -8.87 -30.73 11.04
C ARG A 150 -9.18 -32.12 11.64
N TYR A 151 -8.44 -32.48 12.68
CA TYR A 151 -8.55 -33.76 13.33
C TYR A 151 -9.07 -33.63 14.79
N SER A 152 -9.45 -34.72 15.42
CA SER A 152 -9.89 -34.76 16.83
C SER A 152 -8.85 -34.19 17.80
N GLU A 153 -7.59 -34.23 17.41
CA GLU A 153 -6.50 -33.67 18.18
C GLU A 153 -6.28 -32.17 17.80
N ARG A 154 -6.53 -31.32 18.76
CA ARG A 154 -6.38 -29.87 18.61
C ARG A 154 -5.02 -29.41 19.10
N ILE A 155 -4.45 -28.40 18.44
CA ILE A 155 -3.26 -27.72 18.92
C ILE A 155 -3.63 -26.28 19.33
N ASP A 156 -3.09 -25.84 20.47
CA ASP A 156 -3.11 -24.42 20.81
C ASP A 156 -2.11 -23.67 19.91
N LEU A 157 -2.60 -22.70 19.14
CA LEU A 157 -1.81 -21.86 18.23
C LEU A 157 -0.80 -20.95 18.96
N ASN A 158 -0.85 -20.88 20.31
CA ASN A 158 0.16 -20.23 21.14
C ASN A 158 1.25 -21.21 21.62
N SER A 159 1.20 -22.46 21.19
CA SER A 159 2.26 -23.44 21.46
C SER A 159 3.58 -23.03 20.87
N SER A 160 4.69 -23.51 21.42
CA SER A 160 6.03 -23.27 20.87
C SER A 160 6.16 -23.77 19.43
N ALA A 161 7.03 -23.12 18.65
CA ALA A 161 7.34 -23.47 17.26
C ALA A 161 7.62 -24.98 17.10
N GLY A 162 8.41 -25.57 18.00
CA GLY A 162 8.72 -27.00 17.97
C GLY A 162 7.50 -27.91 18.14
N ARG A 163 6.56 -27.55 19.04
CA ARG A 163 5.29 -28.29 19.21
C ARG A 163 4.41 -28.18 17.97
N MET A 164 4.28 -27.00 17.42
CA MET A 164 3.48 -26.75 16.22
C MET A 164 4.07 -27.52 15.01
N MET A 165 5.37 -27.48 14.82
CA MET A 165 6.05 -28.23 13.78
C MET A 165 5.82 -29.75 13.91
N ALA A 166 6.01 -30.30 15.12
CA ALA A 166 5.77 -31.73 15.39
C ALA A 166 4.32 -32.12 15.10
N TYR A 167 3.36 -31.27 15.48
CA TYR A 167 1.96 -31.47 15.19
C TYR A 167 1.67 -31.51 13.70
N TYR A 168 2.11 -30.48 12.93
CA TYR A 168 1.87 -30.42 11.50
C TYR A 168 2.57 -31.54 10.72
N ASN A 169 3.81 -31.88 11.06
CA ASN A 169 4.48 -33.03 10.45
C ASN A 169 3.74 -34.34 10.71
N ARG A 170 3.12 -34.50 11.90
CA ARG A 170 2.33 -35.71 12.22
C ARG A 170 1.03 -35.76 11.43
N ILE A 171 0.25 -34.65 11.37
CA ILE A 171 -1.02 -34.64 10.65
C ILE A 171 -0.84 -34.69 9.13
N ASN A 172 0.31 -34.32 8.61
CA ASN A 172 0.63 -34.42 7.18
C ASN A 172 0.63 -35.87 6.67
N GLY A 173 0.91 -36.84 7.55
CA GLY A 173 0.86 -38.27 7.23
C GLY A 173 -0.56 -38.88 7.17
N LEU A 174 -1.59 -38.07 7.44
CA LEU A 174 -2.99 -38.49 7.42
C LEU A 174 -3.61 -38.24 6.01
N GLU A 175 -4.89 -38.50 5.84
CA GLU A 175 -5.59 -38.64 4.54
C GLU A 175 -5.33 -37.55 3.49
N ASN A 176 -5.12 -36.31 3.88
CA ASN A 176 -4.88 -35.20 2.96
C ASN A 176 -3.58 -34.45 3.34
N PRO A 177 -2.64 -34.32 2.45
CA PRO A 177 -1.37 -33.62 2.76
C PRO A 177 -1.59 -32.14 3.06
N LEU A 178 -0.66 -31.57 3.83
CA LEU A 178 -0.56 -30.13 4.03
C LEU A 178 0.16 -29.48 2.82
N PRO A 179 0.00 -28.17 2.62
CA PRO A 179 0.72 -27.47 1.55
C PRO A 179 2.24 -27.65 1.62
N TYR A 180 2.77 -27.75 2.82
CA TYR A 180 4.20 -28.00 3.06
C TYR A 180 4.45 -28.68 4.41
N THR A 181 5.62 -29.27 4.51
CA THR A 181 6.20 -29.85 5.74
C THR A 181 7.54 -29.17 6.06
N PHE A 182 8.05 -29.42 7.27
CA PHE A 182 9.25 -28.80 7.79
C PHE A 182 10.43 -29.75 7.77
N GLY A 183 11.55 -29.29 7.22
CA GLY A 183 12.82 -30.01 7.25
C GLY A 183 13.54 -29.92 8.61
N ASP A 184 14.62 -30.67 8.75
CA ASP A 184 15.37 -30.84 10.01
C ASP A 184 16.39 -29.71 10.27
N GLN A 185 16.70 -28.87 9.28
CA GLN A 185 17.61 -27.73 9.43
C GLN A 185 17.12 -26.77 10.51
N LYS A 186 17.96 -25.88 10.98
CA LYS A 186 17.65 -24.94 12.06
C LYS A 186 17.71 -23.48 11.56
N GLY A 187 16.98 -22.59 12.23
CA GLY A 187 17.01 -21.17 11.94
C GLY A 187 16.56 -20.84 10.53
N LEU A 188 17.23 -19.92 9.88
CA LEU A 188 16.94 -19.46 8.52
C LEU A 188 17.18 -20.52 7.45
N GLU A 189 18.08 -21.46 7.69
CA GLU A 189 18.38 -22.55 6.77
C GLU A 189 17.30 -23.65 6.75
N ARG A 190 16.34 -23.61 7.70
CA ARG A 190 15.25 -24.60 7.72
C ARG A 190 14.46 -24.49 6.43
N LYS A 191 14.34 -25.64 5.75
CA LYS A 191 13.53 -25.76 4.54
C LYS A 191 12.08 -26.09 4.87
N ILE A 192 11.18 -25.60 4.03
CA ILE A 192 9.86 -26.19 3.84
C ILE A 192 9.86 -26.97 2.54
N ILE A 193 9.18 -28.09 2.53
CA ILE A 193 9.07 -29.00 1.39
C ILE A 193 7.63 -28.95 0.92
N PHE A 194 7.38 -28.45 -0.30
CA PHE A 194 6.06 -28.35 -0.86
C PHE A 194 5.54 -29.70 -1.30
N HIS A 195 4.27 -30.00 -1.02
CA HIS A 195 3.66 -31.22 -1.46
C HIS A 195 3.26 -31.14 -2.95
N GLU A 196 3.54 -32.17 -3.73
CA GLU A 196 3.40 -32.14 -5.20
C GLU A 196 1.96 -31.82 -5.67
N SER A 197 0.95 -32.40 -5.00
CA SER A 197 -0.45 -32.07 -5.33
C SER A 197 -0.83 -30.62 -5.04
N TRP A 198 -0.19 -29.99 -4.04
CA TRP A 198 -0.37 -28.57 -3.77
C TRP A 198 0.39 -27.67 -4.75
N ILE A 199 1.59 -28.09 -5.19
CA ILE A 199 2.33 -27.40 -6.26
C ILE A 199 1.44 -27.34 -7.51
N GLN A 200 0.89 -28.47 -7.94
CA GLN A 200 0.04 -28.53 -9.13
C GLN A 200 -1.21 -27.65 -8.95
N MET A 201 -1.92 -27.76 -7.82
CA MET A 201 -3.10 -26.95 -7.55
C MET A 201 -2.79 -25.45 -7.57
N ILE A 202 -1.66 -25.04 -6.98
CA ILE A 202 -1.24 -23.62 -6.96
C ILE A 202 -0.89 -23.15 -8.36
N GLN A 203 -0.16 -23.93 -9.16
CA GLN A 203 0.20 -23.58 -10.53
C GLN A 203 -1.04 -23.43 -11.42
N ASP A 204 -1.99 -24.37 -11.34
CA ASP A 204 -3.22 -24.33 -12.14
C ASP A 204 -4.15 -23.17 -11.75
N ASN A 205 -4.10 -22.71 -10.52
CA ASN A 205 -5.00 -21.67 -9.98
C ASN A 205 -4.26 -20.40 -9.53
N MET A 206 -3.05 -20.16 -10.02
CA MET A 206 -2.15 -19.12 -9.53
C MET A 206 -2.79 -17.73 -9.52
N VAL A 207 -3.45 -17.32 -10.58
CA VAL A 207 -4.09 -16.01 -10.72
C VAL A 207 -5.20 -15.83 -9.67
N ALA A 208 -6.03 -16.85 -9.47
CA ALA A 208 -7.11 -16.82 -8.49
C ALA A 208 -6.55 -16.74 -7.06
N ILE A 209 -5.50 -17.52 -6.76
CA ILE A 209 -4.86 -17.56 -5.45
C ILE A 209 -4.19 -16.22 -5.14
N LEU A 210 -3.40 -15.66 -6.06
CA LEU A 210 -2.75 -14.36 -5.87
C LEU A 210 -3.80 -13.24 -5.72
N GLY A 211 -4.86 -13.26 -6.51
CA GLY A 211 -5.97 -12.31 -6.39
C GLY A 211 -6.66 -12.38 -5.02
N TRP A 212 -6.90 -13.59 -4.52
CA TRP A 212 -7.46 -13.81 -3.20
C TRP A 212 -6.52 -13.35 -2.07
N ILE A 213 -5.21 -13.66 -2.16
CA ILE A 213 -4.22 -13.18 -1.20
C ILE A 213 -4.20 -11.65 -1.17
N GLN A 214 -4.18 -11.01 -2.34
CA GLN A 214 -4.18 -9.54 -2.43
C GLN A 214 -5.46 -8.94 -1.84
N TYR A 215 -6.63 -9.51 -2.13
CA TYR A 215 -7.89 -9.05 -1.56
C TYR A 215 -7.88 -9.09 -0.03
N GLU A 216 -7.50 -10.23 0.57
CA GLU A 216 -7.45 -10.39 2.02
C GLU A 216 -6.37 -9.49 2.66
N LYS A 217 -5.22 -9.34 2.02
CA LYS A 217 -4.14 -8.44 2.43
C LYS A 217 -4.61 -6.98 2.44
N VAL A 218 -5.25 -6.51 1.36
CA VAL A 218 -5.82 -5.15 1.28
C VAL A 218 -6.84 -4.92 2.40
N ARG A 219 -7.78 -5.85 2.56
CA ARG A 219 -8.83 -5.75 3.57
C ARG A 219 -8.26 -5.64 4.99
N TRP A 220 -7.28 -6.47 5.31
CA TRP A 220 -6.63 -6.45 6.62
C TRP A 220 -5.80 -5.18 6.84
N LEU A 221 -4.98 -4.79 5.87
CA LEU A 221 -4.16 -3.59 5.96
C LEU A 221 -5.02 -2.32 6.02
N GLN A 222 -6.13 -2.23 5.29
CA GLN A 222 -7.04 -1.08 5.36
C GLN A 222 -7.67 -0.93 6.74
N ASN A 223 -8.03 -2.03 7.40
CA ASN A 223 -8.54 -1.98 8.77
C ASN A 223 -7.48 -1.47 9.78
N ASN A 224 -6.21 -1.72 9.52
CA ASN A 224 -5.09 -1.28 10.36
C ASN A 224 -4.49 0.07 9.94
N ASN A 225 -4.86 0.58 8.76
CA ASN A 225 -4.46 1.88 8.23
C ASN A 225 -5.72 2.66 7.76
N PRO A 226 -6.69 2.96 8.64
CA PRO A 226 -7.99 3.50 8.22
C PRO A 226 -7.90 4.88 7.57
N GLU A 227 -6.84 5.63 7.87
CA GLU A 227 -6.64 6.99 7.34
C GLU A 227 -5.87 7.01 6.01
N VAL A 228 -5.42 5.85 5.52
CA VAL A 228 -4.68 5.74 4.26
C VAL A 228 -5.65 5.53 3.10
N PRO A 229 -5.83 6.52 2.22
CA PRO A 229 -6.71 6.37 1.08
C PRO A 229 -6.08 5.49 0.01
N GLY A 230 -6.91 4.80 -0.78
CA GLY A 230 -6.48 4.06 -1.96
C GLY A 230 -5.48 2.93 -1.72
N LEU A 231 -5.54 2.26 -0.56
CA LEU A 231 -4.57 1.24 -0.17
C LEU A 231 -4.39 0.13 -1.22
N VAL A 232 -5.46 -0.24 -1.93
CA VAL A 232 -5.40 -1.23 -3.01
C VAL A 232 -4.37 -0.88 -4.09
N TYR A 233 -4.17 0.40 -4.36
CA TYR A 233 -3.18 0.90 -5.33
C TYR A 233 -1.77 1.02 -4.76
N LYS A 234 -1.62 0.95 -3.45
CA LYS A 234 -0.34 1.14 -2.74
C LYS A 234 0.42 -0.16 -2.46
N LEU A 235 -0.14 -1.31 -2.84
CA LEU A 235 0.46 -2.62 -2.60
C LEU A 235 1.28 -3.15 -3.78
N ALA A 236 1.25 -2.47 -4.92
CA ALA A 236 2.02 -2.84 -6.10
C ALA A 236 2.45 -1.57 -6.86
N PRO A 237 3.57 -1.62 -7.61
CA PRO A 237 3.96 -0.50 -8.47
C PRO A 237 2.84 -0.13 -9.44
N LEU A 238 2.60 1.17 -9.54
CA LEU A 238 1.54 1.72 -10.39
C LEU A 238 2.06 1.99 -11.80
N ASP A 239 1.15 1.87 -12.78
CA ASP A 239 1.41 2.34 -14.13
C ASP A 239 1.27 3.88 -14.15
N ASP A 240 2.24 4.60 -14.71
CA ASP A 240 2.27 6.09 -14.80
C ASP A 240 1.02 6.70 -15.48
N LYS A 241 0.22 5.87 -16.16
CA LYS A 241 -1.02 6.27 -16.81
C LYS A 241 -2.15 6.70 -15.88
N MET A 242 -2.00 6.54 -14.57
CA MET A 242 -3.07 6.90 -13.61
C MET A 242 -3.17 8.40 -13.36
N ARG A 243 -2.13 9.20 -13.63
CA ARG A 243 -2.14 10.66 -13.37
C ARG A 243 -2.82 11.42 -14.50
N LYS A 244 -3.76 12.30 -14.14
CA LYS A 244 -4.60 13.05 -15.08
C LYS A 244 -4.47 14.55 -14.87
N LEU A 245 -3.31 15.11 -15.24
CA LEU A 245 -2.97 16.50 -15.01
C LEU A 245 -3.22 17.43 -16.23
N SER A 246 -3.58 16.89 -17.39
CA SER A 246 -3.65 17.66 -18.63
C SER A 246 -4.71 18.78 -18.61
N TYR A 247 -5.87 18.56 -18.01
CA TYR A 247 -6.91 19.57 -17.90
C TYR A 247 -6.55 20.64 -16.87
N VAL A 248 -5.95 20.23 -15.75
CA VAL A 248 -5.50 21.15 -14.70
C VAL A 248 -4.36 22.02 -15.21
N ARG A 249 -3.41 21.47 -15.98
CA ARG A 249 -2.35 22.24 -16.63
C ARG A 249 -2.93 23.33 -17.54
N LYS A 250 -3.89 22.98 -18.40
CA LYS A 250 -4.58 23.95 -19.26
C LYS A 250 -5.31 25.03 -18.47
N LEU A 251 -5.94 24.67 -17.35
CA LEU A 251 -6.60 25.64 -16.48
C LEU A 251 -5.58 26.64 -15.91
N TRP A 252 -4.47 26.15 -15.34
CA TRP A 252 -3.43 27.02 -14.81
C TRP A 252 -2.73 27.85 -15.89
N GLU A 253 -2.51 27.31 -17.09
CA GLU A 253 -2.04 28.08 -18.26
C GLU A 253 -2.99 29.25 -18.54
N GLY A 254 -4.30 28.98 -18.60
CA GLY A 254 -5.31 30.02 -18.77
C GLY A 254 -5.31 31.06 -17.66
N VAL A 255 -5.12 30.66 -16.40
CA VAL A 255 -4.97 31.59 -15.26
C VAL A 255 -3.72 32.46 -15.44
N LEU A 256 -2.58 31.88 -15.78
CA LEU A 256 -1.32 32.59 -16.02
C LEU A 256 -1.37 33.50 -17.23
N ASP A 257 -2.30 33.28 -18.18
CA ASP A 257 -2.56 34.22 -19.31
C ASP A 257 -3.22 35.51 -18.86
N VAL A 258 -3.96 35.48 -17.75
CA VAL A 258 -4.75 36.59 -17.26
C VAL A 258 -4.08 37.32 -16.11
N THR A 259 -3.36 36.61 -15.25
CA THR A 259 -2.76 37.20 -14.04
C THR A 259 -1.44 36.54 -13.70
N SER A 260 -0.61 37.21 -12.91
CA SER A 260 0.60 36.62 -12.35
C SER A 260 0.26 35.81 -11.11
N ILE A 261 0.72 34.56 -11.07
CA ILE A 261 0.65 33.67 -9.89
C ILE A 261 2.05 33.59 -9.28
N VAL A 262 2.10 33.68 -7.97
CA VAL A 262 3.35 33.57 -7.19
C VAL A 262 3.60 32.11 -6.82
N ASP A 263 4.84 31.64 -7.01
CA ASP A 263 5.23 30.31 -6.52
C ASP A 263 5.06 30.25 -5.00
N VAL A 264 4.40 29.18 -4.52
CA VAL A 264 4.08 29.02 -3.10
C VAL A 264 5.34 28.99 -2.22
N PHE A 265 6.44 28.54 -2.75
CA PHE A 265 7.67 28.26 -2.01
C PHE A 265 8.76 29.34 -2.18
N LYS A 266 8.93 29.90 -3.40
CA LYS A 266 9.96 30.92 -3.72
C LYS A 266 9.51 32.35 -3.49
N GLU A 267 8.21 32.63 -3.44
CA GLU A 267 7.64 33.98 -3.43
C GLU A 267 7.94 34.81 -4.71
N GLU A 268 8.28 34.12 -5.79
CA GLU A 268 8.54 34.71 -7.10
C GLU A 268 7.41 34.38 -8.08
N PRO A 269 7.16 35.21 -9.10
CA PRO A 269 6.19 34.87 -10.13
C PRO A 269 6.54 33.56 -10.84
N ILE A 270 5.53 32.73 -11.04
CA ILE A 270 5.65 31.47 -11.80
C ILE A 270 6.03 31.79 -13.24
N ARG A 271 7.09 31.15 -13.71
CA ARG A 271 7.56 31.25 -15.10
C ARG A 271 6.82 30.19 -15.93
N ARG A 272 6.18 30.63 -17.03
CA ARG A 272 5.39 29.77 -17.94
C ARG A 272 6.16 28.63 -18.59
N ASP A 273 7.44 28.85 -18.82
CA ASP A 273 8.35 27.93 -19.49
C ASP A 273 9.05 26.94 -18.53
N ALA A 274 8.84 27.09 -17.21
CA ALA A 274 9.60 26.38 -16.20
C ALA A 274 8.76 26.02 -14.95
N TYR A 275 7.50 25.60 -15.14
CA TYR A 275 6.67 25.11 -14.04
C TYR A 275 6.09 23.72 -14.31
N ASP A 276 5.85 23.00 -13.24
CA ASP A 276 5.05 21.79 -13.22
C ASP A 276 3.74 22.03 -12.46
N VAL A 277 2.76 21.16 -12.70
CA VAL A 277 1.59 21.04 -11.82
C VAL A 277 1.89 19.96 -10.80
N ASP A 278 1.90 20.34 -9.53
CA ASP A 278 2.17 19.39 -8.44
C ASP A 278 1.11 19.48 -7.33
N HIS A 279 1.11 18.50 -6.46
CA HIS A 279 0.22 18.37 -5.33
C HIS A 279 0.78 19.08 -4.09
N PHE A 280 -0.04 19.81 -3.35
CA PHE A 280 0.33 20.34 -2.04
C PHE A 280 0.52 19.19 -1.03
N ILE A 281 -0.49 18.32 -0.88
CA ILE A 281 -0.36 17.05 -0.16
C ILE A 281 0.06 15.99 -1.18
N PRO A 282 1.18 15.27 -0.97
CA PRO A 282 1.75 14.34 -1.95
C PRO A 282 0.74 13.39 -2.58
N TRP A 283 0.84 13.20 -3.90
CA TRP A 283 0.01 12.27 -4.64
C TRP A 283 0.11 10.83 -4.09
N SER A 284 1.29 10.41 -3.69
CA SER A 284 1.52 9.10 -3.07
C SER A 284 0.66 8.86 -1.81
N PHE A 285 0.23 9.92 -1.11
CA PHE A 285 -0.71 9.81 -0.01
C PHE A 285 -2.17 9.82 -0.50
N VAL A 286 -2.59 10.84 -1.26
CA VAL A 286 -4.01 11.03 -1.63
C VAL A 286 -4.49 10.11 -2.75
N MET A 287 -3.61 9.64 -3.63
CA MET A 287 -3.88 8.75 -4.78
C MET A 287 -4.94 9.30 -5.76
N ASN A 288 -5.08 10.62 -5.84
CA ASN A 288 -5.98 11.29 -6.77
C ASN A 288 -5.40 12.62 -7.25
N ASP A 289 -5.89 13.11 -8.38
CA ASP A 289 -5.49 14.37 -8.98
C ASP A 289 -6.60 15.43 -8.83
N GLU A 290 -7.11 15.62 -7.61
CA GLU A 290 -8.16 16.60 -7.29
C GLU A 290 -7.65 18.04 -7.38
N LEU A 291 -8.39 18.90 -8.04
CA LEU A 291 -8.02 20.28 -8.33
C LEU A 291 -7.67 21.10 -7.08
N TRP A 292 -8.39 20.85 -5.97
CA TRP A 292 -8.17 21.54 -4.70
C TRP A 292 -6.78 21.30 -4.10
N ASN A 293 -6.06 20.28 -4.55
CA ASN A 293 -4.72 19.91 -4.09
C ASN A 293 -3.60 20.24 -5.10
N LEU A 294 -3.96 20.73 -6.30
CA LEU A 294 -3.04 20.92 -7.42
C LEU A 294 -2.67 22.40 -7.62
N MET A 295 -1.40 22.67 -7.77
CA MET A 295 -0.86 24.03 -7.93
C MET A 295 0.25 24.08 -8.97
N PRO A 296 0.46 25.22 -9.65
CA PRO A 296 1.68 25.45 -10.39
C PRO A 296 2.86 25.66 -9.43
N MET A 297 3.99 25.08 -9.76
CA MET A 297 5.20 25.07 -8.94
C MET A 297 6.44 25.09 -9.84
N ASP A 298 7.50 25.77 -9.44
CA ASP A 298 8.79 25.75 -10.14
C ASP A 298 9.30 24.31 -10.28
N SER A 299 9.66 23.89 -11.50
CA SER A 299 10.05 22.51 -11.80
C SER A 299 11.26 22.04 -11.00
N SER A 300 12.20 22.93 -10.67
CA SER A 300 13.37 22.57 -9.85
C SER A 300 13.00 22.25 -8.40
N LEU A 301 12.01 22.95 -7.86
CA LEU A 301 11.51 22.72 -6.51
C LEU A 301 10.63 21.46 -6.43
N ASN A 302 9.91 21.13 -7.50
CA ASN A 302 9.09 19.92 -7.56
C ASN A 302 9.97 18.68 -7.33
N SER A 303 11.10 18.58 -8.01
CA SER A 303 12.07 17.49 -7.79
C SER A 303 12.61 17.46 -6.34
N SER A 304 12.88 18.64 -5.75
CA SER A 304 13.35 18.73 -4.36
C SER A 304 12.28 18.37 -3.34
N LYS A 305 11.04 18.77 -3.58
CA LYS A 305 9.90 18.45 -2.70
C LYS A 305 9.61 16.94 -2.70
N SER A 306 9.59 16.32 -3.89
CA SER A 306 9.27 14.88 -4.05
C SER A 306 8.00 14.49 -3.26
N ASN A 307 8.00 13.38 -2.56
CA ASN A 307 6.88 12.88 -1.74
C ASN A 307 6.79 13.51 -0.33
N ARG A 308 7.42 14.68 -0.09
CA ARG A 308 7.37 15.35 1.20
C ARG A 308 6.24 16.36 1.30
N LEU A 309 5.75 16.56 2.53
CA LEU A 309 4.70 17.54 2.84
C LEU A 309 5.30 18.95 2.96
N PRO A 310 4.74 19.97 2.34
CA PRO A 310 5.11 21.36 2.62
C PRO A 310 4.87 21.71 4.09
N HIS A 311 5.71 22.56 4.70
CA HIS A 311 5.44 23.06 6.03
C HIS A 311 4.13 23.86 6.03
N TRP A 312 3.10 23.38 6.76
CA TRP A 312 1.75 23.90 6.70
C TRP A 312 1.68 25.41 6.99
N ASP A 313 2.11 25.80 8.19
CA ASP A 313 1.97 27.19 8.65
C ASP A 313 2.78 28.20 7.82
N LYS A 314 3.82 27.73 7.10
CA LYS A 314 4.63 28.57 6.21
C LYS A 314 4.01 28.73 4.82
N PHE A 315 3.40 27.69 4.27
CA PHE A 315 3.07 27.64 2.86
C PHE A 315 1.56 27.57 2.55
N PHE A 316 0.72 27.12 3.50
CA PHE A 316 -0.71 26.92 3.22
C PHE A 316 -1.42 28.21 2.79
N MET A 317 -1.16 29.34 3.44
CA MET A 317 -1.83 30.60 3.11
C MET A 317 -1.54 31.11 1.69
N ARG A 318 -0.33 30.89 1.19
CA ARG A 318 0.02 31.22 -0.21
C ARG A 318 -0.63 30.27 -1.19
N PHE A 319 -0.64 28.99 -0.85
CA PHE A 319 -1.36 27.98 -1.61
C PHE A 319 -2.85 28.36 -1.73
N ALA A 320 -3.49 28.65 -0.61
CA ALA A 320 -4.89 29.05 -0.57
C ALA A 320 -5.16 30.36 -1.37
N GLN A 321 -4.22 31.30 -1.34
CA GLN A 321 -4.30 32.53 -2.14
C GLN A 321 -4.31 32.21 -3.63
N ASN A 322 -3.43 31.34 -4.12
CA ASN A 322 -3.39 30.98 -5.53
C ASN A 322 -4.65 30.23 -5.96
N GLN A 323 -5.16 29.33 -5.12
CA GLN A 323 -6.43 28.64 -5.35
C GLN A 323 -7.60 29.63 -5.42
N TYR A 324 -7.61 30.63 -4.56
CA TYR A 324 -8.65 31.68 -4.55
C TYR A 324 -8.60 32.55 -5.80
N VAL A 325 -7.42 32.95 -6.26
CA VAL A 325 -7.27 33.68 -7.53
C VAL A 325 -7.81 32.88 -8.72
N MET A 326 -7.51 31.61 -8.79
CA MET A 326 -8.10 30.72 -9.80
C MET A 326 -9.63 30.68 -9.66
N TYR A 327 -10.16 30.53 -8.45
CA TYR A 327 -11.59 30.51 -8.15
C TYR A 327 -12.29 31.80 -8.64
N GLU A 328 -11.76 33.00 -8.35
CA GLU A 328 -12.31 34.26 -8.80
C GLU A 328 -12.37 34.33 -10.34
N LEU A 329 -11.25 33.98 -11.01
CA LEU A 329 -11.21 33.97 -12.47
C LEU A 329 -12.16 32.97 -13.12
N VAL A 330 -12.40 31.83 -12.50
CA VAL A 330 -13.40 30.86 -12.97
C VAL A 330 -14.81 31.47 -12.96
N HIS A 331 -15.13 32.32 -11.98
CA HIS A 331 -16.44 32.98 -11.90
C HIS A 331 -16.55 34.26 -12.72
N GLU A 332 -15.44 34.95 -12.99
CA GLU A 332 -15.42 36.21 -13.72
C GLU A 332 -15.20 36.04 -15.24
N LYS A 333 -14.36 35.10 -15.66
CA LYS A 333 -13.92 34.95 -17.05
C LYS A 333 -14.50 33.70 -17.70
N ALA A 334 -15.35 33.89 -18.72
CA ALA A 334 -15.98 32.77 -19.42
C ALA A 334 -14.98 31.77 -20.04
N GLY A 335 -13.80 32.23 -20.51
CA GLY A 335 -12.75 31.39 -21.04
C GLY A 335 -12.15 30.47 -19.97
N ILE A 336 -11.85 31.00 -18.78
CA ILE A 336 -11.31 30.22 -17.64
C ILE A 336 -12.37 29.25 -17.10
N ARG A 337 -13.63 29.67 -17.04
CA ARG A 337 -14.75 28.77 -16.65
C ARG A 337 -14.83 27.53 -17.53
N LYS A 338 -14.69 27.65 -18.85
CA LYS A 338 -14.68 26.49 -19.76
C LYS A 338 -13.51 25.52 -19.49
N LEU A 339 -12.35 26.06 -19.14
CA LEU A 339 -11.20 25.23 -18.77
C LEU A 339 -11.44 24.50 -17.44
N TYR A 340 -12.00 25.19 -16.46
CA TYR A 340 -12.41 24.59 -15.19
C TYR A 340 -13.48 23.49 -15.38
N GLU A 341 -14.50 23.75 -16.21
CA GLU A 341 -15.53 22.76 -16.52
C GLU A 341 -14.92 21.48 -17.17
N SER A 342 -13.82 21.61 -17.90
CA SER A 342 -13.11 20.45 -18.46
C SER A 342 -12.47 19.56 -17.38
N CYS A 343 -12.22 20.10 -16.18
CA CYS A 343 -11.66 19.34 -15.06
C CYS A 343 -12.69 18.43 -14.37
N TYR A 344 -14.00 18.60 -14.57
CA TYR A 344 -15.05 17.82 -13.90
C TYR A 344 -14.92 16.31 -14.10
N ARG A 345 -14.44 15.89 -15.24
CA ARG A 345 -14.29 14.46 -15.55
C ARG A 345 -13.19 13.77 -14.76
N ASP A 346 -12.08 14.47 -14.55
CA ASP A 346 -10.85 13.84 -14.09
C ASP A 346 -10.31 14.42 -12.76
N ASN A 347 -10.75 15.64 -12.39
CA ASN A 347 -10.12 16.42 -11.31
C ASN A 347 -11.10 17.06 -10.30
N LEU A 348 -12.38 16.75 -10.36
CA LEU A 348 -13.40 17.31 -9.48
C LEU A 348 -14.42 16.26 -9.07
N HIS A 349 -13.99 15.31 -8.25
CA HIS A 349 -14.83 14.23 -7.73
C HIS A 349 -15.27 14.48 -6.28
N SER A 350 -14.50 15.26 -5.52
CA SER A 350 -14.83 15.59 -4.13
C SER A 350 -16.09 16.46 -4.05
N ILE A 351 -17.12 15.94 -3.39
CA ILE A 351 -18.43 16.64 -3.23
C ILE A 351 -18.22 17.99 -2.55
N TRP A 352 -17.45 18.06 -1.46
CA TRP A 352 -17.16 19.29 -0.75
C TRP A 352 -16.45 20.33 -1.64
N ALA A 353 -15.53 19.89 -2.51
CA ALA A 353 -14.82 20.80 -3.41
C ALA A 353 -15.78 21.40 -4.43
N SER A 354 -16.61 20.57 -5.07
CA SER A 354 -17.56 21.02 -6.10
C SER A 354 -18.71 21.84 -5.54
N GLN A 355 -19.25 21.48 -4.37
CA GLN A 355 -20.47 22.09 -3.82
C GLN A 355 -20.23 23.21 -2.80
N GLU A 356 -19.10 23.17 -2.09
CA GLU A 356 -18.77 24.16 -1.06
C GLU A 356 -17.61 25.06 -1.50
N LEU A 357 -16.43 24.51 -1.81
CA LEU A 357 -15.22 25.29 -2.12
C LEU A 357 -15.38 26.14 -3.38
N TYR A 358 -15.77 25.51 -4.50
CA TYR A 358 -15.91 26.18 -5.80
C TYR A 358 -17.30 26.77 -6.06
N ARG A 359 -18.17 26.78 -5.04
CA ARG A 359 -19.49 27.44 -5.13
C ARG A 359 -19.32 28.94 -5.35
N LYS A 360 -20.04 29.48 -6.33
CA LYS A 360 -20.02 30.91 -6.61
C LYS A 360 -20.47 31.73 -5.39
N GLY A 361 -19.74 32.77 -5.05
CA GLY A 361 -20.11 33.76 -4.02
C GLY A 361 -19.37 33.59 -2.70
N ASN A 362 -18.46 32.63 -2.56
CA ASN A 362 -17.61 32.53 -1.38
C ASN A 362 -16.73 33.78 -1.26
N SER A 363 -16.69 34.42 -0.10
CA SER A 363 -15.64 35.38 0.24
C SER A 363 -14.27 34.71 0.35
N LYS A 364 -13.22 35.50 0.39
CA LYS A 364 -11.86 35.00 0.56
C LYS A 364 -11.70 34.19 1.84
N GLU A 365 -12.26 34.69 2.93
CA GLU A 365 -12.23 34.06 4.26
C GLU A 365 -13.01 32.75 4.27
N GLU A 366 -14.19 32.72 3.65
CA GLU A 366 -15.00 31.49 3.52
C GLU A 366 -14.26 30.44 2.69
N PHE A 367 -13.70 30.82 1.54
CA PHE A 367 -12.95 29.92 0.68
C PHE A 367 -11.75 29.29 1.42
N TYR A 368 -10.96 30.11 2.12
CA TYR A 368 -9.82 29.64 2.92
C TYR A 368 -10.24 28.70 4.04
N GLY A 369 -11.31 29.06 4.76
CA GLY A 369 -11.82 28.24 5.85
C GLY A 369 -12.33 26.88 5.37
N ILE A 370 -13.02 26.82 4.22
CA ILE A 370 -13.48 25.57 3.62
C ILE A 370 -12.26 24.72 3.18
N LEU A 371 -11.29 25.34 2.53
CA LEU A 371 -10.09 24.63 2.06
C LEU A 371 -9.29 24.07 3.23
N GLU A 372 -9.03 24.86 4.26
CA GLU A 372 -8.29 24.43 5.45
C GLU A 372 -9.01 23.31 6.21
N LYS A 373 -10.30 23.49 6.46
CA LYS A 373 -11.15 22.51 7.17
C LYS A 373 -11.07 21.12 6.54
N ASN A 374 -10.99 21.04 5.21
CA ASN A 374 -10.98 19.77 4.50
C ASN A 374 -9.56 19.23 4.23
N MET A 375 -8.58 20.11 4.00
CA MET A 375 -7.20 19.67 3.72
C MET A 375 -6.41 19.34 4.98
N ARG A 376 -6.62 20.04 6.09
CA ARG A 376 -5.83 19.87 7.32
C ARG A 376 -5.91 18.46 7.88
N PRO A 377 -7.07 17.80 7.99
CA PRO A 377 -7.16 16.41 8.44
C PRO A 377 -6.38 15.44 7.55
N ILE A 378 -6.42 15.67 6.22
CA ILE A 378 -5.69 14.83 5.23
C ILE A 378 -4.19 15.01 5.42
N TYR A 379 -3.73 16.25 5.58
CA TYR A 379 -2.32 16.58 5.84
C TYR A 379 -1.83 15.95 7.15
N ASP A 380 -2.61 16.07 8.23
CA ASP A 380 -2.25 15.51 9.53
C ASP A 380 -2.22 13.96 9.50
N SER A 381 -3.10 13.33 8.72
CA SER A 381 -3.08 11.90 8.47
C SER A 381 -1.83 11.46 7.71
N ALA A 382 -1.41 12.22 6.69
CA ALA A 382 -0.16 11.96 5.98
C ALA A 382 1.06 12.08 6.90
N ARG A 383 1.09 13.08 7.79
CA ARG A 383 2.16 13.22 8.80
C ARG A 383 2.22 12.01 9.74
N ARG A 384 1.08 11.55 10.24
CA ARG A 384 1.01 10.36 11.11
C ARG A 384 1.46 9.09 10.38
N GLN A 385 1.24 9.03 9.07
CA GLN A 385 1.70 7.94 8.21
C GLN A 385 3.22 7.97 7.94
N GLY A 386 3.94 8.97 8.43
CA GLY A 386 5.40 9.07 8.29
C GLY A 386 5.89 9.92 7.12
N TYR A 387 5.00 10.65 6.43
CA TYR A 387 5.44 11.62 5.43
C TYR A 387 6.20 12.77 6.09
N GLU A 388 7.45 12.95 5.68
CA GLU A 388 8.33 14.00 6.20
C GLU A 388 7.88 15.40 5.79
N VAL A 389 8.10 16.38 6.67
CA VAL A 389 7.86 17.78 6.33
C VAL A 389 9.07 18.33 5.57
N TRP A 390 8.81 18.84 4.37
CA TRP A 390 9.82 19.48 3.55
C TRP A 390 10.22 20.84 4.13
N MET A 391 11.49 20.96 4.44
CA MET A 391 12.10 22.19 4.94
C MET A 391 12.85 22.84 3.77
N LEU A 392 12.32 23.95 3.23
CA LEU A 392 12.95 24.80 2.24
C LEU A 392 13.73 25.90 2.95
#